data_ee3c83f564360b813ce708528392a756
#
_entry.id   ee3c83f564360b813ce708528392a756
#
_cell.length_a   1.000
_cell.length_b   1.000
_cell.length_c   1.000
_cell.angle_alpha   90.00
_cell.angle_beta   90.00
_cell.angle_gamma   90.00
#
_symmetry.space_group_name_H-M   'P 1'
#
loop_
_entity.id
_entity.type
_entity.pdbx_description
1 polymer ?
#
loop_
_entity_poly.entity_id
_entity_poly.type
_entity_poly.pdbx_seq_one_letter_code
_entity_poly.pdbx_strand_id
1 'polypeptide(L)'
;IDWRQEWEPGNTLIDCFPKDFLTFVDESHMTFWQIWWMYAGDRSRKENLVEHWFRLPSALDNRPLKFDEFEGKMNKVIAVSATPAKYEIEKSSNIPEKFFSYDPARDGVWQASAENRIIPQIMRPTGLLDPEIELRPMEFMVDDIMKNISEVVEKNERILITTITKRSSEELTEYLLDNWVKVKYLHSEVDTLDRLEILKELRLWKIDVIVWVNLLREGLDLPEVSKICILDADKQGFLRSESSLIQIIWRAARNQNGKVYMYCEKVKLWWEKWIDLKKLNQEYDWLYRLDKGKLLNSEWFVVSEAMRKAINM
;
A
#
# COMPACT_ATOMS: atom_id res chain seq x y z
N ILE A 1 -32.09 -24.58 13.14
CA ILE A 1 -32.26 -24.99 11.73
C ILE A 1 -32.44 -23.71 10.94
N ASP A 2 -31.60 -23.50 10.00
CA ASP A 2 -31.62 -22.33 9.10
C ASP A 2 -32.56 -22.65 7.92
N TRP A 3 -33.60 -21.88 7.74
CA TRP A 3 -34.63 -22.07 6.70
C TRP A 3 -34.22 -21.46 5.37
N ARG A 4 -32.90 -21.38 5.07
CA ARG A 4 -32.40 -20.86 3.81
C ARG A 4 -32.77 -21.77 2.65
N GLN A 5 -33.04 -21.14 1.51
CA GLN A 5 -33.15 -21.86 0.24
C GLN A 5 -31.76 -22.20 -0.32
N GLU A 6 -31.71 -23.10 -1.28
CA GLU A 6 -30.46 -23.38 -2.01
C GLU A 6 -29.89 -22.07 -2.59
N TRP A 7 -28.57 -21.91 -2.43
CA TRP A 7 -27.83 -20.74 -2.91
C TRP A 7 -28.03 -19.42 -2.13
N GLU A 8 -28.86 -19.40 -1.13
CA GLU A 8 -28.92 -18.22 -0.24
C GLU A 8 -27.67 -18.11 0.62
N PRO A 9 -27.12 -16.90 0.81
CA PRO A 9 -25.98 -16.72 1.67
C PRO A 9 -26.32 -17.01 3.13
N GLY A 10 -25.35 -17.50 3.90
CA GLY A 10 -25.49 -17.60 5.34
C GLY A 10 -25.58 -16.23 6.01
N ASN A 11 -26.05 -16.23 7.25
CA ASN A 11 -25.98 -15.06 8.11
C ASN A 11 -24.51 -14.68 8.35
N THR A 12 -24.24 -13.41 8.27
CA THR A 12 -22.92 -12.82 8.48
C THR A 12 -22.90 -11.99 9.76
N LEU A 13 -21.72 -11.59 10.21
CA LEU A 13 -21.59 -10.68 11.34
C LEU A 13 -22.39 -9.37 11.12
N ILE A 14 -22.51 -8.93 9.87
CA ILE A 14 -23.28 -7.72 9.52
C ILE A 14 -24.75 -7.84 9.91
N ASP A 15 -25.31 -9.03 9.81
CA ASP A 15 -26.71 -9.30 10.16
C ASP A 15 -26.99 -9.21 11.66
N CYS A 16 -25.93 -9.20 12.48
CA CYS A 16 -26.03 -9.05 13.94
C CYS A 16 -26.07 -7.59 14.39
N PHE A 17 -25.78 -6.64 13.52
CA PHE A 17 -25.80 -5.22 13.86
C PHE A 17 -27.22 -4.63 13.79
N PRO A 18 -27.50 -3.57 14.54
CA PRO A 18 -28.75 -2.83 14.40
C PRO A 18 -28.83 -2.22 12.99
N LYS A 19 -30.04 -1.95 12.51
CA LYS A 19 -30.24 -1.40 11.14
C LYS A 19 -29.56 -0.06 10.90
N ASP A 20 -29.30 0.71 11.94
CA ASP A 20 -28.63 2.02 11.87
C ASP A 20 -27.18 1.91 12.36
N PHE A 21 -26.33 1.21 11.62
CA PHE A 21 -24.92 1.11 11.91
C PHE A 21 -24.06 1.89 10.92
N LEU A 22 -22.89 2.30 11.36
CA LEU A 22 -21.86 2.95 10.57
C LEU A 22 -20.69 2.00 10.34
N THR A 23 -20.30 1.80 9.11
CA THR A 23 -19.18 0.95 8.72
C THR A 23 -17.98 1.80 8.33
N PHE A 24 -16.83 1.54 8.96
CA PHE A 24 -15.54 2.04 8.50
C PHE A 24 -14.84 0.92 7.73
N VAL A 25 -14.49 1.19 6.47
CA VAL A 25 -13.75 0.25 5.63
C VAL A 25 -12.33 0.78 5.49
N ASP A 26 -11.43 0.18 6.27
CA ASP A 26 -10.00 0.52 6.22
C ASP A 26 -9.34 -0.14 5.01
N GLU A 27 -8.31 0.52 4.45
CA GLU A 27 -7.65 0.14 3.19
C GLU A 27 -8.66 -0.24 2.11
N SER A 28 -9.66 0.61 1.95
CA SER A 28 -10.87 0.35 1.15
C SER A 28 -10.56 -0.06 -0.28
N HIS A 29 -9.49 0.50 -0.88
CA HIS A 29 -9.01 0.16 -2.23
C HIS A 29 -8.66 -1.34 -2.39
N MET A 30 -8.30 -2.01 -1.28
CA MET A 30 -8.04 -3.46 -1.27
C MET A 30 -9.26 -4.24 -0.78
N THR A 31 -9.91 -3.75 0.28
CA THR A 31 -11.02 -4.44 0.94
C THR A 31 -12.20 -4.65 0.02
N PHE A 32 -12.62 -3.62 -0.73
CA PHE A 32 -13.71 -3.77 -1.69
C PHE A 32 -13.37 -4.74 -2.83
N TRP A 33 -12.14 -4.72 -3.34
CA TRP A 33 -11.68 -5.69 -4.31
C TRP A 33 -11.70 -7.13 -3.79
N GLN A 34 -11.24 -7.34 -2.56
CA GLN A 34 -11.26 -8.66 -1.93
C GLN A 34 -12.69 -9.18 -1.79
N ILE A 35 -13.62 -8.35 -1.33
CA ILE A 35 -15.03 -8.74 -1.21
C ILE A 35 -15.62 -9.06 -2.59
N TRP A 36 -15.29 -8.28 -3.61
CA TRP A 36 -15.80 -8.51 -4.96
C TRP A 36 -15.34 -9.84 -5.56
N TRP A 37 -14.07 -10.19 -5.38
CA TRP A 37 -13.51 -11.45 -5.89
C TRP A 37 -13.80 -12.67 -5.01
N MET A 38 -14.16 -12.48 -3.76
CA MET A 38 -14.34 -13.56 -2.79
C MET A 38 -15.39 -14.58 -3.24
N TYR A 39 -16.54 -14.11 -3.72
CA TYR A 39 -17.61 -14.98 -4.20
C TYR A 39 -17.17 -15.81 -5.41
N ALA A 40 -16.63 -15.19 -6.43
CA ALA A 40 -16.23 -15.88 -7.65
C ALA A 40 -15.12 -16.90 -7.40
N GLY A 41 -14.13 -16.56 -6.58
CA GLY A 41 -13.05 -17.47 -6.21
C GLY A 41 -13.51 -18.65 -5.36
N ASP A 42 -14.40 -18.43 -4.39
CA ASP A 42 -14.96 -19.50 -3.57
C ASP A 42 -15.83 -20.45 -4.42
N ARG A 43 -16.65 -19.88 -5.29
CA ARG A 43 -17.51 -20.64 -6.19
C ARG A 43 -16.71 -21.53 -7.13
N SER A 44 -15.75 -20.98 -7.86
CA SER A 44 -14.91 -21.73 -8.79
C SER A 44 -14.19 -22.89 -8.10
N ARG A 45 -13.64 -22.64 -6.91
CA ARG A 45 -12.98 -23.68 -6.12
C ARG A 45 -13.95 -24.79 -5.70
N LYS A 46 -15.15 -24.44 -5.24
CA LYS A 46 -16.15 -25.42 -4.77
C LYS A 46 -16.77 -26.20 -5.92
N GLU A 47 -17.06 -25.59 -7.06
CA GLU A 47 -17.53 -26.28 -8.25
C GLU A 47 -16.55 -27.38 -8.66
N ASN A 48 -15.25 -27.11 -8.74
CA ASN A 48 -14.23 -28.11 -9.00
C ASN A 48 -14.22 -29.26 -7.97
N LEU A 49 -14.35 -28.90 -6.66
CA LEU A 49 -14.33 -29.92 -5.61
C LEU A 49 -15.59 -30.79 -5.60
N VAL A 50 -16.73 -30.26 -6.00
CA VAL A 50 -17.99 -31.00 -6.13
C VAL A 50 -17.96 -31.87 -7.39
N GLU A 51 -17.50 -31.35 -8.52
CA GLU A 51 -17.37 -32.08 -9.78
C GLU A 51 -16.47 -33.32 -9.62
N HIS A 52 -15.39 -33.19 -8.89
CA HIS A 52 -14.46 -34.29 -8.61
C HIS A 52 -14.79 -35.09 -7.33
N TRP A 53 -15.98 -34.95 -6.77
CA TRP A 53 -16.48 -35.69 -5.60
C TRP A 53 -15.68 -35.53 -4.31
N PHE A 54 -14.85 -34.47 -4.21
CA PHE A 54 -14.18 -34.13 -2.94
C PHE A 54 -15.09 -33.40 -1.96
N ARG A 55 -16.22 -32.84 -2.43
CA ARG A 55 -17.26 -32.23 -1.59
C ARG A 55 -18.66 -32.57 -2.12
N LEU A 56 -19.63 -32.53 -1.22
CA LEU A 56 -21.05 -32.66 -1.56
C LEU A 56 -21.57 -31.39 -2.25
N PRO A 57 -22.60 -31.49 -3.10
CA PRO A 57 -23.24 -30.35 -3.73
C PRO A 57 -23.67 -29.25 -2.75
N SER A 58 -24.14 -29.62 -1.55
CA SER A 58 -24.51 -28.70 -0.47
C SER A 58 -23.36 -27.80 0.02
N ALA A 59 -22.10 -28.09 -0.35
CA ALA A 59 -20.98 -27.18 -0.07
C ALA A 59 -21.15 -25.80 -0.77
N LEU A 60 -21.92 -25.75 -1.85
CA LEU A 60 -22.21 -24.54 -2.60
C LEU A 60 -23.16 -23.59 -1.86
N ASP A 61 -23.95 -24.10 -0.91
CA ASP A 61 -24.88 -23.29 -0.10
C ASP A 61 -24.15 -22.46 0.98
N ASN A 62 -22.97 -22.91 1.40
CA ASN A 62 -22.11 -22.15 2.31
C ASN A 62 -21.17 -21.25 1.51
N ARG A 63 -21.62 -20.08 1.13
CA ARG A 63 -20.91 -19.15 0.28
C ARG A 63 -20.76 -17.77 0.90
N PRO A 64 -19.71 -17.00 0.55
CA PRO A 64 -19.65 -15.60 0.90
C PRO A 64 -20.75 -14.80 0.20
N LEU A 65 -20.99 -13.60 0.69
CA LEU A 65 -21.88 -12.64 0.01
C LEU A 65 -21.33 -12.30 -1.37
N LYS A 66 -22.19 -12.08 -2.32
CA LYS A 66 -21.85 -11.34 -3.53
C LYS A 66 -21.66 -9.87 -3.17
N PHE A 67 -20.97 -9.13 -4.05
CA PHE A 67 -20.68 -7.73 -3.77
C PHE A 67 -21.94 -6.87 -3.64
N ASP A 68 -22.92 -7.08 -4.50
CA ASP A 68 -24.24 -6.42 -4.45
C ASP A 68 -25.04 -6.76 -3.18
N GLU A 69 -24.95 -8.00 -2.71
CA GLU A 69 -25.56 -8.41 -1.44
C GLU A 69 -24.87 -7.75 -0.23
N PHE A 70 -23.54 -7.65 -0.27
CA PHE A 70 -22.76 -6.93 0.74
C PHE A 70 -23.14 -5.45 0.74
N GLU A 71 -23.16 -4.81 -0.43
CA GLU A 71 -23.53 -3.40 -0.59
C GLU A 71 -24.95 -3.13 -0.08
N GLY A 72 -25.89 -4.02 -0.38
CA GLY A 72 -27.28 -3.91 0.08
C GLY A 72 -27.49 -4.05 1.59
N LYS A 73 -26.53 -4.69 2.29
CA LYS A 73 -26.54 -4.79 3.78
C LYS A 73 -25.93 -3.58 4.47
N MET A 74 -25.15 -2.75 3.76
CA MET A 74 -24.50 -1.57 4.31
C MET A 74 -25.50 -0.42 4.41
N ASN A 75 -25.51 0.26 5.56
CA ASN A 75 -26.33 1.47 5.74
C ASN A 75 -25.49 2.72 5.40
N LYS A 76 -24.53 3.05 6.27
CA LYS A 76 -23.60 4.18 6.09
C LYS A 76 -22.17 3.64 6.03
N VAL A 77 -21.40 4.09 5.04
CA VAL A 77 -20.02 3.62 4.84
C VAL A 77 -19.07 4.80 4.77
N ILE A 78 -17.99 4.70 5.52
CA ILE A 78 -16.82 5.58 5.41
C ILE A 78 -15.67 4.72 4.90
N ALA A 79 -15.25 4.95 3.67
CA ALA A 79 -14.09 4.31 3.09
C ALA A 79 -12.82 5.12 3.45
N VAL A 80 -11.83 4.45 4.00
CA VAL A 80 -10.55 5.04 4.38
C VAL A 80 -9.45 4.42 3.53
N SER A 81 -8.71 5.23 2.81
CA SER A 81 -7.60 4.78 1.99
C SER A 81 -6.62 5.91 1.71
N ALA A 82 -5.34 5.57 1.66
CA ALA A 82 -4.30 6.45 1.18
C ALA A 82 -4.28 6.55 -0.35
N THR A 83 -4.75 5.49 -1.03
CA THR A 83 -4.82 5.36 -2.49
C THR A 83 -6.22 4.86 -2.90
N PRO A 84 -7.27 5.69 -2.74
CA PRO A 84 -8.63 5.27 -3.05
C PRO A 84 -8.76 4.84 -4.52
N ALA A 85 -9.49 3.76 -4.77
CA ALA A 85 -9.73 3.25 -6.10
C ALA A 85 -10.94 3.95 -6.77
N LYS A 86 -11.12 3.70 -8.06
CA LYS A 86 -12.17 4.30 -8.87
C LYS A 86 -13.57 4.09 -8.26
N TYR A 87 -13.82 2.91 -7.70
CA TYR A 87 -15.11 2.57 -7.08
C TYR A 87 -15.48 3.52 -5.93
N GLU A 88 -14.56 3.73 -4.97
CA GLU A 88 -14.81 4.59 -3.81
C GLU A 88 -15.03 6.03 -4.23
N ILE A 89 -14.25 6.46 -5.21
CA ILE A 89 -14.33 7.82 -5.76
C ILE A 89 -15.69 8.03 -6.45
N GLU A 90 -16.11 7.11 -7.31
CA GLU A 90 -17.42 7.18 -8.00
C GLU A 90 -18.60 7.13 -7.04
N LYS A 91 -18.51 6.29 -5.99
CA LYS A 91 -19.58 6.20 -4.97
C LYS A 91 -19.64 7.42 -4.06
N SER A 92 -18.50 8.08 -3.81
CA SER A 92 -18.42 9.23 -2.90
C SER A 92 -18.60 10.58 -3.57
N SER A 93 -18.42 10.68 -4.89
CA SER A 93 -18.55 11.93 -5.62
C SER A 93 -19.58 11.84 -6.72
N ASN A 94 -20.48 12.80 -6.75
CA ASN A 94 -21.35 13.04 -7.92
C ASN A 94 -20.63 13.87 -8.99
N ILE A 95 -19.30 14.04 -8.87
CA ILE A 95 -18.51 14.95 -9.70
C ILE A 95 -17.83 14.15 -10.82
N PRO A 96 -17.93 14.60 -12.10
CA PRO A 96 -17.27 13.95 -13.23
C PRO A 96 -15.74 13.92 -13.06
N GLU A 97 -15.10 12.91 -13.63
CA GLU A 97 -13.64 12.62 -13.66
C GLU A 97 -12.73 13.86 -13.89
N LYS A 98 -13.26 14.90 -14.53
CA LYS A 98 -12.55 16.17 -14.82
C LYS A 98 -12.10 16.95 -13.58
N PHE A 99 -12.65 16.66 -12.40
CA PHE A 99 -12.36 17.38 -11.17
C PHE A 99 -11.26 16.76 -10.32
N PHE A 100 -10.65 15.68 -10.75
CA PHE A 100 -9.48 15.11 -10.09
C PHE A 100 -8.18 15.86 -10.39
N SER A 101 -8.18 16.79 -11.34
CA SER A 101 -7.10 17.75 -11.52
C SER A 101 -7.37 18.99 -10.67
N TYR A 102 -6.95 18.99 -9.41
CA TYR A 102 -6.98 20.17 -8.57
C TYR A 102 -5.93 21.18 -9.03
N ASP A 103 -6.36 22.39 -9.30
CA ASP A 103 -5.50 23.52 -9.62
C ASP A 103 -5.56 24.53 -8.46
N PRO A 104 -4.49 24.67 -7.65
CA PRO A 104 -4.49 25.59 -6.51
C PRO A 104 -4.77 27.05 -6.89
N ALA A 105 -4.38 27.44 -8.10
CA ALA A 105 -4.60 28.80 -8.60
C ALA A 105 -6.04 29.06 -9.03
N ARG A 106 -6.76 27.99 -9.47
CA ARG A 106 -8.13 28.07 -9.98
C ARG A 106 -9.17 27.73 -8.90
N ASP A 107 -8.89 26.69 -8.10
CA ASP A 107 -9.92 26.05 -7.28
C ASP A 107 -9.93 26.53 -5.80
N GLY A 108 -8.98 27.38 -5.41
CA GLY A 108 -8.92 27.98 -4.06
C GLY A 108 -8.77 26.97 -2.91
N VAL A 109 -9.01 27.42 -1.70
CA VAL A 109 -9.02 26.56 -0.52
C VAL A 109 -10.23 25.62 -0.61
N TRP A 110 -10.00 24.34 -0.53
CA TRP A 110 -11.03 23.29 -0.50
C TRP A 110 -12.03 23.60 0.62
N GLN A 111 -13.19 24.13 0.27
CA GLN A 111 -14.34 24.10 1.15
C GLN A 111 -15.04 22.77 0.90
N ALA A 112 -15.17 21.94 1.92
CA ALA A 112 -16.03 20.78 1.89
C ALA A 112 -17.46 21.28 1.66
N SER A 113 -17.88 21.36 0.37
CA SER A 113 -19.27 21.60 0.07
C SER A 113 -20.08 20.38 0.49
N ALA A 114 -21.33 20.57 0.87
CA ALA A 114 -22.24 19.47 1.25
C ALA A 114 -22.41 18.41 0.13
N GLU A 115 -21.99 18.73 -1.08
CA GLU A 115 -22.03 17.88 -2.28
C GLU A 115 -20.76 17.01 -2.44
N ASN A 116 -19.64 17.38 -1.80
CA ASN A 116 -18.41 16.63 -1.92
C ASN A 116 -18.19 15.72 -0.71
N ARG A 117 -18.38 14.42 -0.92
CA ARG A 117 -18.26 13.40 0.11
C ARG A 117 -16.83 12.86 0.28
N ILE A 118 -15.86 13.39 -0.46
CA ILE A 118 -14.46 13.00 -0.34
C ILE A 118 -13.75 14.00 0.58
N ILE A 119 -13.30 13.52 1.72
CA ILE A 119 -12.62 14.36 2.73
C ILE A 119 -11.13 14.02 2.72
N PRO A 120 -10.26 14.96 2.32
CA PRO A 120 -8.82 14.74 2.37
C PRO A 120 -8.27 14.89 3.79
N GLN A 121 -7.46 13.93 4.21
CA GLN A 121 -6.64 14.05 5.40
C GLN A 121 -5.29 14.62 5.02
N ILE A 122 -5.13 15.95 5.15
CA ILE A 122 -3.95 16.66 4.64
C ILE A 122 -2.94 16.96 5.77
N MET A 123 -3.38 17.01 7.01
CA MET A 123 -2.53 17.40 8.13
C MET A 123 -1.47 16.35 8.48
N ARG A 124 -0.21 16.80 8.56
CA ARG A 124 0.92 16.01 9.07
C ARG A 124 1.51 16.69 10.30
N PRO A 125 0.96 16.44 11.49
CA PRO A 125 1.41 17.11 12.71
C PRO A 125 2.87 16.77 13.08
N THR A 126 3.40 15.66 12.57
CA THR A 126 4.78 15.19 12.84
C THR A 126 5.86 15.97 12.10
N GLY A 127 5.52 16.73 11.06
CA GLY A 127 6.51 17.45 10.23
C GLY A 127 7.41 16.53 9.37
N LEU A 128 7.12 15.23 9.30
CA LEU A 128 7.87 14.30 8.46
C LEU A 128 7.53 14.50 6.99
N LEU A 129 8.55 14.64 6.16
CA LEU A 129 8.43 14.78 4.72
C LEU A 129 8.33 13.38 4.07
N ASP A 130 7.89 13.34 2.81
CA ASP A 130 7.97 12.13 2.03
C ASP A 130 9.42 11.77 1.72
N PRO A 131 9.74 10.49 1.59
CA PRO A 131 11.10 10.05 1.37
C PRO A 131 11.61 10.49 -0.01
N GLU A 132 12.89 10.80 -0.07
CA GLU A 132 13.58 11.03 -1.34
C GLU A 132 13.63 9.73 -2.15
N ILE A 133 13.25 9.79 -3.43
CA ILE A 133 13.24 8.63 -4.33
C ILE A 133 14.36 8.77 -5.34
N GLU A 134 15.19 7.73 -5.45
CA GLU A 134 16.30 7.66 -6.39
C GLU A 134 16.19 6.40 -7.26
N LEU A 135 16.25 6.59 -8.59
CA LEU A 135 16.29 5.48 -9.55
C LEU A 135 17.73 5.05 -9.77
N ARG A 136 18.01 3.77 -9.66
CA ARG A 136 19.34 3.18 -9.84
C ARG A 136 19.30 2.02 -10.84
N PRO A 137 20.40 1.82 -11.61
CA PRO A 137 20.51 0.68 -12.51
C PRO A 137 20.63 -0.63 -11.73
N MET A 138 20.20 -1.73 -12.36
CA MET A 138 20.37 -3.08 -11.79
C MET A 138 21.85 -3.51 -11.77
N GLU A 139 22.68 -2.92 -12.64
CA GLU A 139 24.12 -3.17 -12.64
C GLU A 139 24.74 -2.73 -11.32
N PHE A 140 25.52 -3.61 -10.69
CA PHE A 140 26.12 -3.43 -9.36
C PHE A 140 25.09 -3.22 -8.21
N MET A 141 23.84 -3.62 -8.41
CA MET A 141 22.76 -3.45 -7.41
C MET A 141 23.14 -4.05 -6.04
N VAL A 142 23.73 -5.23 -6.03
CA VAL A 142 24.08 -5.92 -4.77
C VAL A 142 25.15 -5.16 -3.98
N ASP A 143 26.18 -4.66 -4.67
CA ASP A 143 27.24 -3.86 -4.06
C ASP A 143 26.69 -2.55 -3.49
N ASP A 144 25.79 -1.93 -4.22
CA ASP A 144 25.11 -0.71 -3.80
C ASP A 144 24.19 -0.95 -2.58
N ILE A 145 23.48 -2.08 -2.55
CA ILE A 145 22.67 -2.50 -1.39
C ILE A 145 23.58 -2.72 -0.18
N MET A 146 24.71 -3.40 -0.34
CA MET A 146 25.68 -3.62 0.76
C MET A 146 26.19 -2.32 1.34
N LYS A 147 26.51 -1.34 0.48
CA LYS A 147 26.88 0.01 0.91
C LYS A 147 25.75 0.69 1.70
N ASN A 148 24.53 0.62 1.19
CA ASN A 148 23.36 1.18 1.87
C ASN A 148 23.09 0.53 3.24
N ILE A 149 23.31 -0.80 3.35
CA ILE A 149 23.19 -1.52 4.62
C ILE A 149 24.25 -1.01 5.62
N SER A 150 25.50 -0.88 5.20
CA SER A 150 26.58 -0.37 6.06
C SER A 150 26.28 1.02 6.61
N GLU A 151 25.82 1.93 5.73
CA GLU A 151 25.45 3.30 6.14
C GLU A 151 24.28 3.35 7.13
N VAL A 152 23.30 2.45 6.99
CA VAL A 152 22.12 2.36 7.87
C VAL A 152 22.52 1.80 9.24
N VAL A 153 23.35 0.75 9.24
CA VAL A 153 23.84 0.14 10.48
C VAL A 153 24.69 1.12 11.30
N GLU A 154 25.57 1.89 10.65
CA GLU A 154 26.37 2.93 11.31
C GLU A 154 25.50 4.01 11.99
N LYS A 155 24.33 4.30 11.43
CA LYS A 155 23.37 5.28 11.96
C LYS A 155 22.39 4.71 12.98
N ASN A 156 22.50 3.43 13.30
CA ASN A 156 21.49 2.70 14.08
C ASN A 156 20.08 2.81 13.49
N GLU A 157 19.96 2.68 12.19
CA GLU A 157 18.68 2.65 11.45
C GLU A 157 18.46 1.26 10.83
N ARG A 158 17.36 1.07 10.13
CA ARG A 158 16.99 -0.20 9.49
C ARG A 158 16.71 -0.02 8.03
N ILE A 159 16.87 -1.11 7.25
CA ILE A 159 16.60 -1.11 5.82
C ILE A 159 15.64 -2.24 5.45
N LEU A 160 14.73 -1.94 4.54
CA LEU A 160 13.85 -2.91 3.92
C LEU A 160 14.23 -3.11 2.47
N ILE A 161 14.25 -4.37 2.01
CA ILE A 161 14.52 -4.71 0.62
C ILE A 161 13.32 -5.48 0.09
N THR A 162 12.71 -5.02 -1.00
CA THR A 162 11.55 -5.71 -1.59
C THR A 162 11.89 -6.37 -2.91
N THR A 163 11.57 -7.65 -3.02
CA THR A 163 11.72 -8.48 -4.21
C THR A 163 10.35 -8.85 -4.80
N ILE A 164 10.33 -9.42 -6.00
CA ILE A 164 9.10 -9.88 -6.65
C ILE A 164 8.78 -11.34 -6.31
N THR A 165 9.79 -12.18 -6.17
CA THR A 165 9.62 -13.62 -5.96
C THR A 165 10.17 -14.08 -4.60
N LYS A 166 9.61 -15.16 -4.07
CA LYS A 166 10.09 -15.81 -2.85
C LYS A 166 11.55 -16.24 -3.02
N ARG A 167 11.85 -16.91 -4.13
CA ARG A 167 13.18 -17.38 -4.46
C ARG A 167 14.20 -16.26 -4.45
N SER A 168 13.90 -15.12 -5.08
CA SER A 168 14.81 -13.96 -5.05
C SER A 168 15.01 -13.40 -3.64
N SER A 169 13.99 -13.49 -2.76
CA SER A 169 14.12 -13.04 -1.37
C SER A 169 15.00 -13.97 -0.54
N GLU A 170 14.90 -15.28 -0.77
CA GLU A 170 15.69 -16.29 -0.10
C GLU A 170 17.14 -16.23 -0.56
N GLU A 171 17.40 -16.24 -1.88
CA GLU A 171 18.74 -16.14 -2.47
C GLU A 171 19.48 -14.86 -2.02
N LEU A 172 18.78 -13.73 -2.02
CA LEU A 172 19.39 -12.48 -1.54
C LEU A 172 19.68 -12.54 -0.04
N THR A 173 18.79 -13.12 0.75
CA THR A 173 18.98 -13.26 2.19
C THR A 173 20.18 -14.16 2.49
N GLU A 174 20.32 -15.30 1.80
CA GLU A 174 21.44 -16.21 1.93
C GLU A 174 22.77 -15.50 1.61
N TYR A 175 22.81 -14.77 0.47
CA TYR A 175 23.98 -13.97 0.12
C TYR A 175 24.35 -12.92 1.20
N LEU A 176 23.36 -12.24 1.76
CA LEU A 176 23.59 -11.25 2.81
C LEU A 176 24.07 -11.87 4.12
N LEU A 177 23.56 -13.07 4.48
CA LEU A 177 24.03 -13.84 5.64
C LEU A 177 25.49 -14.27 5.48
N ASP A 178 25.87 -14.74 4.30
CA ASP A 178 27.25 -15.13 3.98
C ASP A 178 28.22 -13.94 4.09
N ASN A 179 27.70 -12.72 3.91
CA ASN A 179 28.44 -11.48 4.11
C ASN A 179 28.24 -10.85 5.51
N TRP A 180 27.88 -11.65 6.50
CA TRP A 180 27.75 -11.26 7.92
C TRP A 180 26.71 -10.18 8.22
N VAL A 181 25.74 -9.99 7.34
CA VAL A 181 24.60 -9.07 7.57
C VAL A 181 23.55 -9.75 8.44
N LYS A 182 23.04 -9.05 9.44
CA LYS A 182 21.92 -9.52 10.26
C LYS A 182 20.61 -9.34 9.51
N VAL A 183 20.21 -10.33 8.74
CA VAL A 183 19.07 -10.27 7.82
C VAL A 183 18.10 -11.43 8.04
N LYS A 184 16.82 -11.18 7.80
CA LYS A 184 15.78 -12.21 7.66
C LYS A 184 14.92 -11.92 6.44
N TYR A 185 14.32 -12.96 5.84
CA TYR A 185 13.34 -12.81 4.78
C TYR A 185 11.92 -12.94 5.31
N LEU A 186 10.97 -12.42 4.54
CA LEU A 186 9.56 -12.44 4.89
C LEU A 186 8.68 -12.58 3.63
N HIS A 187 8.02 -13.74 3.49
CA HIS A 187 7.10 -14.05 2.39
C HIS A 187 5.85 -14.81 2.87
N SER A 188 4.96 -15.20 1.96
CA SER A 188 3.64 -15.78 2.29
C SER A 188 3.67 -17.12 3.02
N GLU A 189 4.78 -17.86 2.97
CA GLU A 189 4.94 -19.16 3.63
C GLU A 189 5.50 -19.06 5.05
N VAL A 190 5.94 -17.86 5.47
CA VAL A 190 6.37 -17.62 6.84
C VAL A 190 5.14 -17.57 7.74
N ASP A 191 5.14 -18.38 8.77
CA ASP A 191 4.03 -18.47 9.73
C ASP A 191 3.75 -17.13 10.41
N THR A 192 2.52 -16.91 10.83
CA THR A 192 2.10 -15.65 11.46
C THR A 192 2.89 -15.35 12.73
N LEU A 193 3.20 -16.37 13.52
CA LEU A 193 3.99 -16.21 14.75
C LEU A 193 5.43 -15.83 14.45
N ASP A 194 6.07 -16.51 13.49
CA ASP A 194 7.43 -16.20 13.04
C ASP A 194 7.53 -14.79 12.47
N ARG A 195 6.51 -14.38 11.73
CA ARG A 195 6.41 -13.02 11.20
C ARG A 195 6.41 -11.97 12.30
N LEU A 196 5.63 -12.19 13.37
CA LEU A 196 5.61 -11.27 14.52
C LEU A 196 6.97 -11.24 15.24
N GLU A 197 7.64 -12.39 15.32
CA GLU A 197 8.95 -12.48 15.92
C GLU A 197 10.01 -11.74 15.10
N ILE A 198 10.04 -11.90 13.78
CA ILE A 198 10.93 -11.16 12.88
C ILE A 198 10.77 -9.64 13.05
N LEU A 199 9.53 -9.16 13.08
CA LEU A 199 9.25 -7.73 13.28
C LEU A 199 9.67 -7.25 14.67
N LYS A 200 9.51 -8.08 15.70
CA LYS A 200 9.98 -7.79 17.05
C LYS A 200 11.51 -7.74 17.10
N GLU A 201 12.19 -8.65 16.41
CA GLU A 201 13.66 -8.67 16.34
C GLU A 201 14.22 -7.44 15.62
N LEU A 202 13.55 -6.93 14.56
CA LEU A 202 13.91 -5.69 13.91
C LEU A 202 13.84 -4.52 14.90
N ARG A 203 12.75 -4.40 15.65
CA ARG A 203 12.56 -3.35 16.67
C ARG A 203 13.54 -3.48 17.84
N LEU A 204 13.91 -4.70 18.19
CA LEU A 204 14.90 -4.98 19.26
C LEU A 204 16.35 -4.92 18.79
N TRP A 205 16.62 -4.48 17.58
CA TRP A 205 17.97 -4.30 17.03
C TRP A 205 18.76 -5.61 16.88
N LYS A 206 18.07 -6.74 16.80
CA LYS A 206 18.67 -8.06 16.57
C LYS A 206 18.97 -8.32 15.10
N ILE A 207 18.16 -7.75 14.21
CA ILE A 207 18.35 -7.77 12.76
C ILE A 207 18.35 -6.34 12.22
N ASP A 208 19.10 -6.13 11.15
CA ASP A 208 19.29 -4.83 10.52
C ASP A 208 18.52 -4.71 9.20
N VAL A 209 18.26 -5.85 8.56
CA VAL A 209 17.66 -5.94 7.23
C VAL A 209 16.49 -6.91 7.23
N ILE A 210 15.39 -6.54 6.56
CA ILE A 210 14.34 -7.47 6.16
C ILE A 210 14.26 -7.47 4.63
N VAL A 211 14.40 -8.67 4.03
CA VAL A 211 14.10 -8.91 2.63
C VAL A 211 12.69 -9.46 2.52
N TRP A 212 11.81 -8.79 1.82
CA TRP A 212 10.43 -9.21 1.75
C TRP A 212 9.90 -9.37 0.32
N VAL A 213 8.90 -10.23 0.16
CA VAL A 213 8.06 -10.29 -1.03
C VAL A 213 6.74 -9.61 -0.70
N ASN A 214 6.49 -8.50 -1.20
CA ASN A 214 5.28 -7.63 -1.28
C ASN A 214 4.01 -7.98 -0.42
N LEU A 215 4.17 -8.74 0.65
CA LEU A 215 3.08 -9.20 1.53
C LEU A 215 2.76 -8.22 2.67
N LEU A 216 3.65 -7.26 2.88
CA LEU A 216 3.51 -6.30 3.96
C LEU A 216 2.91 -4.99 3.45
N ARG A 217 1.79 -5.08 2.73
CA ARG A 217 1.13 -3.91 2.17
C ARG A 217 0.48 -3.04 3.23
N GLU A 218 -0.01 -3.63 4.30
CA GLU A 218 -0.88 -2.98 5.28
C GLU A 218 -0.41 -3.25 6.72
N GLY A 219 -0.75 -2.34 7.64
CA GLY A 219 -0.65 -2.57 9.08
C GLY A 219 0.76 -2.58 9.70
N LEU A 220 1.82 -2.19 8.97
CA LEU A 220 3.17 -2.11 9.54
C LEU A 220 3.62 -0.67 9.71
N ASP A 221 3.89 -0.34 10.94
CA ASP A 221 4.55 0.89 11.35
C ASP A 221 5.97 0.60 11.82
N LEU A 222 6.97 1.03 11.03
CA LEU A 222 8.39 0.77 11.27
C LEU A 222 9.17 2.09 11.19
N PRO A 223 9.10 2.93 12.22
CA PRO A 223 9.81 4.21 12.24
C PRO A 223 11.33 4.06 12.25
N GLU A 224 11.84 2.89 12.59
CA GLU A 224 13.26 2.55 12.57
C GLU A 224 13.82 2.45 11.14
N VAL A 225 12.95 2.27 10.15
CA VAL A 225 13.35 2.09 8.75
C VAL A 225 13.58 3.44 8.10
N SER A 226 14.84 3.68 7.72
CA SER A 226 15.22 4.90 6.98
C SER A 226 15.40 4.66 5.49
N LYS A 227 15.76 3.45 5.07
CA LYS A 227 15.97 3.14 3.66
C LYS A 227 15.09 2.00 3.19
N ILE A 228 14.59 2.13 1.95
CA ILE A 228 13.87 1.07 1.25
C ILE A 228 14.51 0.85 -0.11
N CYS A 229 14.88 -0.41 -0.40
CA CYS A 229 15.36 -0.84 -1.70
C CYS A 229 14.26 -1.62 -2.42
N ILE A 230 13.81 -1.12 -3.57
CA ILE A 230 12.79 -1.76 -4.40
C ILE A 230 13.48 -2.37 -5.61
N LEU A 231 13.59 -3.71 -5.63
CA LEU A 231 14.19 -4.43 -6.75
C LEU A 231 13.18 -4.67 -7.86
N ASP A 232 13.67 -4.73 -9.09
CA ASP A 232 12.82 -4.96 -10.27
C ASP A 232 11.64 -3.97 -10.34
N ALA A 233 11.90 -2.70 -10.08
CA ALA A 233 10.85 -1.68 -9.99
C ALA A 233 10.11 -1.46 -11.33
N ASP A 234 10.75 -1.76 -12.45
CA ASP A 234 10.22 -1.64 -13.81
C ASP A 234 9.45 -2.88 -14.31
N LYS A 235 9.47 -3.98 -13.58
CA LYS A 235 8.70 -5.17 -13.95
C LYS A 235 7.22 -4.97 -13.68
N GLN A 236 6.45 -4.72 -14.74
CA GLN A 236 5.00 -4.53 -14.64
C GLN A 236 4.31 -5.76 -14.05
N GLY A 237 3.37 -5.53 -13.12
CA GLY A 237 2.57 -6.56 -12.50
C GLY A 237 1.84 -6.04 -11.27
N PHE A 238 0.97 -6.87 -10.70
CA PHE A 238 0.19 -6.53 -9.51
C PHE A 238 1.06 -6.08 -8.31
N LEU A 239 2.27 -6.62 -8.18
CA LEU A 239 3.21 -6.29 -7.11
C LEU A 239 4.00 -5.00 -7.35
N ARG A 240 3.94 -4.44 -8.55
CA ARG A 240 4.63 -3.20 -8.97
C ARG A 240 3.66 -2.26 -9.69
N SER A 241 2.39 -2.29 -9.32
CA SER A 241 1.43 -1.25 -9.70
C SER A 241 1.78 0.07 -9.01
N GLU A 242 1.35 1.18 -9.56
CA GLU A 242 1.55 2.51 -8.99
C GLU A 242 1.15 2.58 -7.52
N SER A 243 -0.07 2.16 -7.19
CA SER A 243 -0.57 2.11 -5.81
C SER A 243 0.29 1.23 -4.90
N SER A 244 0.77 0.09 -5.40
CA SER A 244 1.67 -0.79 -4.62
C SER A 244 3.01 -0.14 -4.35
N LEU A 245 3.60 0.56 -5.32
CA LEU A 245 4.86 1.27 -5.15
C LEU A 245 4.70 2.43 -4.15
N ILE A 246 3.64 3.22 -4.27
CA ILE A 246 3.32 4.30 -3.33
C ILE A 246 3.20 3.78 -1.90
N GLN A 247 2.48 2.68 -1.69
CA GLN A 247 2.33 2.03 -0.38
C GLN A 247 3.66 1.57 0.22
N ILE A 248 4.59 1.09 -0.61
CA ILE A 248 5.94 0.70 -0.17
C ILE A 248 6.77 1.94 0.17
N ILE A 249 6.78 2.94 -0.70
CA ILE A 249 7.54 4.19 -0.55
C ILE A 249 7.17 4.89 0.77
N TRP A 250 5.90 4.98 1.10
CA TRP A 250 5.42 5.65 2.31
C TRP A 250 5.83 5.00 3.62
N ARG A 251 6.35 3.79 3.59
CA ARG A 251 6.91 3.17 4.80
C ARG A 251 8.19 3.87 5.25
N ALA A 252 8.96 4.45 4.32
CA ALA A 252 10.12 5.28 4.65
C ALA A 252 9.72 6.71 5.09
N ALA A 253 8.50 7.16 4.83
CA ALA A 253 8.01 8.49 5.23
C ALA A 253 7.84 8.66 6.76
N ARG A 254 8.07 7.62 7.53
CA ARG A 254 8.02 7.62 9.00
C ARG A 254 9.36 7.94 9.66
N ASN A 255 10.41 8.03 8.86
CA ASN A 255 11.75 8.39 9.31
C ASN A 255 12.19 9.72 8.70
N GLN A 256 12.87 10.57 9.48
CA GLN A 256 13.36 11.86 8.99
C GLN A 256 14.41 11.72 7.88
N ASN A 257 15.15 10.60 7.89
CA ASN A 257 16.17 10.26 6.90
C ASN A 257 15.63 9.33 5.80
N GLY A 258 14.29 9.29 5.63
CA GLY A 258 13.63 8.39 4.70
C GLY A 258 14.14 8.53 3.27
N LYS A 259 14.66 7.43 2.69
CA LYS A 259 15.10 7.33 1.30
C LYS A 259 14.64 6.04 0.66
N VAL A 260 14.31 6.12 -0.62
CA VAL A 260 13.87 4.96 -1.41
C VAL A 260 14.74 4.84 -2.65
N TYR A 261 15.35 3.68 -2.82
CA TYR A 261 16.13 3.33 -3.99
C TYR A 261 15.35 2.33 -4.84
N MET A 262 15.09 2.69 -6.09
CA MET A 262 14.34 1.86 -7.02
C MET A 262 15.30 1.35 -8.10
N TYR A 263 15.57 0.04 -8.10
CA TYR A 263 16.45 -0.60 -9.07
C TYR A 263 15.66 -1.09 -10.27
N CYS A 264 16.09 -0.69 -11.48
CA CYS A 264 15.44 -1.01 -12.73
C CYS A 264 16.44 -1.21 -13.89
N GLU A 265 16.10 -2.11 -14.83
CA GLU A 265 16.94 -2.38 -16.01
C GLU A 265 16.90 -1.23 -17.03
N LYS A 266 15.74 -0.62 -17.20
CA LYS A 266 15.47 0.40 -18.21
C LYS A 266 15.20 1.77 -17.59
N VAL A 267 16.19 2.34 -16.94
CA VAL A 267 16.08 3.66 -16.30
C VAL A 267 15.53 4.74 -17.27
N LYS A 268 15.89 4.71 -18.57
CA LYS A 268 15.42 5.70 -19.56
C LYS A 268 13.93 5.63 -19.87
N LEU A 269 13.35 4.44 -20.01
CA LEU A 269 11.92 4.25 -20.36
C LEU A 269 10.98 4.53 -19.18
N TRP A 270 11.44 4.21 -17.98
CA TRP A 270 10.73 4.56 -16.76
C TRP A 270 10.86 6.04 -16.43
N TRP A 271 12.00 6.63 -16.74
CA TRP A 271 12.22 8.05 -16.57
C TRP A 271 11.20 8.90 -17.35
N GLU A 272 10.78 8.48 -18.52
CA GLU A 272 9.74 9.16 -19.30
C GLU A 272 8.34 9.02 -18.68
N LYS A 273 8.00 7.88 -18.14
CA LYS A 273 6.75 7.68 -17.35
C LYS A 273 6.82 8.33 -15.96
N TRP A 274 8.00 8.33 -15.34
CA TRP A 274 8.26 8.99 -14.06
C TRP A 274 8.54 10.48 -14.21
N ILE A 275 8.86 10.97 -15.36
CA ILE A 275 8.89 12.43 -15.62
C ILE A 275 7.49 13.01 -15.40
N ASP A 276 6.41 12.29 -15.67
CA ASP A 276 5.09 12.79 -15.30
C ASP A 276 4.90 12.81 -13.78
N LEU A 277 5.35 11.79 -13.05
CA LEU A 277 5.38 11.80 -11.59
C LEU A 277 6.45 12.77 -11.03
N LYS A 278 7.59 12.92 -11.70
CA LYS A 278 8.62 13.88 -11.33
C LYS A 278 8.35 15.28 -11.83
N LYS A 279 7.63 15.48 -12.91
CA LYS A 279 7.05 16.80 -13.27
C LYS A 279 6.01 17.20 -12.22
N LEU A 280 5.21 16.29 -11.75
CA LEU A 280 4.37 16.52 -10.59
C LEU A 280 5.22 16.88 -9.37
N ASN A 281 6.26 16.12 -9.05
CA ASN A 281 7.21 16.47 -7.99
C ASN A 281 8.00 17.74 -8.31
N GLN A 282 8.31 18.07 -9.57
CA GLN A 282 9.04 19.29 -9.94
C GLN A 282 8.16 20.52 -10.01
N GLU A 283 6.90 20.42 -10.37
CA GLU A 283 5.94 21.50 -10.13
C GLU A 283 5.81 21.81 -8.62
N TYR A 284 6.13 20.82 -7.77
CA TYR A 284 6.16 20.97 -6.31
C TYR A 284 7.57 21.02 -5.71
N ASP A 285 8.65 20.91 -6.51
CA ASP A 285 10.04 20.96 -6.04
C ASP A 285 10.41 22.34 -5.46
N TRP A 286 9.73 23.39 -5.87
CA TRP A 286 9.83 24.70 -5.22
C TRP A 286 9.28 24.67 -3.78
N LEU A 287 8.28 23.84 -3.48
CA LEU A 287 7.74 23.61 -2.13
C LEU A 287 8.72 22.78 -1.28
N TYR A 288 9.47 21.88 -1.89
CA TYR A 288 10.54 21.11 -1.25
C TYR A 288 11.77 21.96 -0.89
N ARG A 289 12.01 23.04 -1.62
CA ARG A 289 13.11 23.99 -1.38
C ARG A 289 12.78 25.04 -0.33
N LEU A 290 11.56 25.09 0.14
CA LEU A 290 11.21 25.92 1.27
C LEU A 290 11.98 25.42 2.50
N ASP A 291 12.81 26.32 3.02
CA ASP A 291 13.66 26.10 4.18
C ASP A 291 12.88 25.42 5.32
N LYS A 292 13.40 24.32 5.84
CA LYS A 292 12.77 23.53 6.92
C LYS A 292 12.26 24.37 8.09
N GLY A 293 12.76 25.60 8.26
CA GLY A 293 12.34 26.54 9.30
C GLY A 293 11.08 27.35 8.99
N LYS A 294 10.58 27.39 7.75
CA LYS A 294 9.42 28.22 7.35
C LYS A 294 8.12 27.44 7.14
N LEU A 295 8.17 26.13 7.21
CA LEU A 295 7.03 25.22 6.97
C LEU A 295 5.95 25.25 8.05
N LEU A 296 5.99 26.13 9.01
CA LEU A 296 5.20 26.03 10.25
C LEU A 296 3.79 26.62 10.20
N ASN A 297 3.30 27.21 9.09
CA ASN A 297 1.97 27.79 9.08
C ASN A 297 1.13 27.44 7.83
N SER A 298 0.76 28.38 7.00
CA SER A 298 -0.17 28.20 5.87
C SER A 298 0.38 27.38 4.69
N GLU A 299 1.69 27.30 4.53
CA GLU A 299 2.39 26.62 3.43
C GLU A 299 2.31 25.10 3.53
N TRP A 300 2.10 24.58 4.72
CA TRP A 300 1.86 23.16 5.00
C TRP A 300 0.65 22.58 4.28
N PHE A 301 -0.39 23.37 4.18
CA PHE A 301 -1.62 22.98 3.48
C PHE A 301 -1.38 22.73 2.00
N VAL A 302 -0.57 23.55 1.37
CA VAL A 302 -0.25 23.49 -0.05
C VAL A 302 0.62 22.27 -0.37
N VAL A 303 1.61 21.97 0.47
CA VAL A 303 2.49 20.79 0.29
C VAL A 303 1.71 19.49 0.40
N SER A 304 0.87 19.35 1.41
CA SER A 304 0.05 18.14 1.61
C SER A 304 -0.94 17.91 0.48
N GLU A 305 -1.46 19.00 -0.07
CA GLU A 305 -2.41 18.96 -1.17
C GLU A 305 -1.73 18.64 -2.51
N ALA A 306 -0.53 19.15 -2.71
CA ALA A 306 0.32 18.84 -3.83
C ALA A 306 0.72 17.35 -3.88
N MET A 307 1.15 16.82 -2.75
CA MET A 307 1.45 15.39 -2.61
C MET A 307 0.25 14.50 -2.87
N ARG A 308 -0.90 14.93 -2.43
CA ARG A 308 -2.15 14.23 -2.68
C ARG A 308 -2.51 14.17 -4.17
N LYS A 309 -2.24 15.22 -4.93
CA LYS A 309 -2.37 15.20 -6.39
C LYS A 309 -1.43 14.20 -7.04
N ALA A 310 -0.18 14.16 -6.59
CA ALA A 310 0.80 13.19 -7.06
C ALA A 310 0.38 11.74 -6.79
N ILE A 311 -0.42 11.53 -5.75
CA ILE A 311 -0.89 10.20 -5.32
C ILE A 311 -2.19 9.80 -6.00
N ASN A 312 -3.04 10.77 -6.37
CA ASN A 312 -4.36 10.53 -6.95
C ASN A 312 -4.38 10.62 -8.49
N MET A 313 -3.25 10.76 -9.15
CA MET A 313 -3.05 10.60 -10.59
C MET A 313 -2.52 9.22 -10.94
#